data_1e9048084838847f20cf48890e4b7dbb
#
_entry.id   1e9048084838847f20cf48890e4b7dbb
#
_cell.length_a   1.000
_cell.length_b   1.000
_cell.length_c   1.000
_cell.angle_alpha   90.00
_cell.angle_beta   90.00
_cell.angle_gamma   90.00
#
_symmetry.space_group_name_H-M   'P 1'
#
loop_
_entity.id
_entity.type
_entity.pdbx_description
1 polymer ?
#
loop_
_entity_poly.entity_id
_entity_poly.type
_entity_poly.pdbx_seq_one_letter_code
_entity_poly.pdbx_strand_id
1 'polypeptide(L)'
;MRTKAVIFTGVNKVEIGEVNIPKPGPTEVLVRTIITGISVGTDGWYIKGLYLGGQIRYPTIYGYQRVGLVEEIGSEVVTVNLGDRVFVGTARTRLEPGSRIGDAAGNYTGFGCHDASVIVAIPDGVSNIEASMGGVTATPVVGRNLTDPQQGELVLILGQGMIGQMAAQLYRDKGARVITADILANRVAISQKISADIAINSS
;
A
#
# COMPACT_ATOMS: atom_id res chain seq x y z
N MET A 1 13.34 -17.67 -9.86
CA MET A 1 12.73 -18.43 -8.72
C MET A 1 11.22 -18.50 -8.94
N ARG A 2 10.57 -19.67 -8.66
CA ARG A 2 9.11 -19.84 -8.81
C ARG A 2 8.40 -19.48 -7.52
N THR A 3 7.31 -18.71 -7.61
CA THR A 3 6.55 -18.24 -6.45
C THR A 3 5.05 -18.14 -6.74
N LYS A 4 4.23 -18.27 -5.69
CA LYS A 4 2.77 -18.07 -5.79
C LYS A 4 2.43 -16.60 -5.99
N ALA A 5 1.32 -16.36 -6.67
CA ALA A 5 0.78 -15.03 -6.93
C ALA A 5 -0.74 -15.04 -6.95
N VAL A 6 -1.34 -13.91 -6.60
CA VAL A 6 -2.77 -13.64 -6.80
C VAL A 6 -2.94 -12.99 -8.17
N ILE A 7 -3.53 -13.71 -9.11
CA ILE A 7 -3.66 -13.31 -10.51
C ILE A 7 -5.10 -12.94 -10.80
N PHE A 8 -5.30 -11.74 -11.31
CA PHE A 8 -6.58 -11.27 -11.83
C PHE A 8 -6.68 -11.69 -13.29
N THR A 9 -7.57 -12.63 -13.59
CA THR A 9 -7.71 -13.24 -14.94
C THR A 9 -8.82 -12.64 -15.77
N GLY A 10 -9.63 -11.77 -15.16
CA GLY A 10 -10.73 -11.06 -15.80
C GLY A 10 -11.55 -10.30 -14.77
N VAL A 11 -12.60 -9.62 -15.23
CA VAL A 11 -13.54 -8.91 -14.34
C VAL A 11 -14.17 -9.88 -13.36
N ASN A 12 -14.04 -9.58 -12.06
CA ASN A 12 -14.47 -10.41 -10.93
C ASN A 12 -13.89 -11.84 -10.93
N LYS A 13 -12.74 -12.04 -11.57
CA LYS A 13 -12.06 -13.35 -11.62
C LYS A 13 -10.66 -13.24 -11.07
N VAL A 14 -10.40 -14.00 -10.01
CA VAL A 14 -9.10 -14.06 -9.33
C VAL A 14 -8.72 -15.52 -9.11
N GLU A 15 -7.46 -15.86 -9.33
CA GLU A 15 -6.91 -17.18 -9.06
C GLU A 15 -5.58 -17.10 -8.32
N ILE A 16 -5.21 -18.18 -7.65
CA ILE A 16 -3.84 -18.38 -7.17
C ILE A 16 -3.09 -19.13 -8.26
N GLY A 17 -2.06 -18.49 -8.77
CA GLY A 17 -1.18 -19.08 -9.78
C GLY A 17 0.28 -18.96 -9.37
N GLU A 18 1.17 -19.23 -10.32
CA GLU A 18 2.61 -19.12 -10.10
C GLU A 18 3.26 -18.26 -11.18
N VAL A 19 4.31 -17.56 -10.78
CA VAL A 19 5.15 -16.74 -11.65
C VAL A 19 6.63 -16.98 -11.33
N ASN A 20 7.48 -16.67 -12.28
CA ASN A 20 8.92 -16.74 -12.09
C ASN A 20 9.48 -15.33 -11.83
N ILE A 21 10.17 -15.19 -10.71
CA ILE A 21 10.91 -14.00 -10.32
C ILE A 21 12.37 -14.23 -10.68
N PRO A 22 13.02 -13.33 -11.43
CA PRO A 22 14.43 -13.44 -11.75
C PRO A 22 15.30 -13.20 -10.52
N LYS A 23 16.58 -13.55 -10.61
CA LYS A 23 17.58 -13.09 -9.61
C LYS A 23 17.71 -11.58 -9.68
N PRO A 24 18.01 -10.93 -8.54
CA PRO A 24 18.26 -9.49 -8.53
C PRO A 24 19.45 -9.12 -9.38
N GLY A 25 19.33 -8.06 -10.16
CA GLY A 25 20.42 -7.39 -10.85
C GLY A 25 21.29 -6.58 -9.87
N PRO A 26 22.34 -5.88 -10.36
CA PRO A 26 23.28 -5.18 -9.49
C PRO A 26 22.64 -4.17 -8.52
N THR A 27 21.59 -3.45 -8.94
CA THR A 27 20.88 -2.44 -8.14
C THR A 27 19.59 -2.94 -7.49
N GLU A 28 19.27 -4.23 -7.65
CA GLU A 28 18.00 -4.79 -7.22
C GLU A 28 18.10 -5.60 -5.93
N VAL A 29 16.95 -5.78 -5.31
CA VAL A 29 16.78 -6.55 -4.07
C VAL A 29 15.65 -7.56 -4.27
N LEU A 30 15.88 -8.80 -3.86
CA LEU A 30 14.85 -9.82 -3.75
C LEU A 30 14.22 -9.76 -2.36
N VAL A 31 12.92 -9.53 -2.32
CA VAL A 31 12.13 -9.40 -1.09
C VAL A 31 11.14 -10.56 -0.98
N ARG A 32 11.24 -11.33 0.10
CA ARG A 32 10.23 -12.34 0.47
C ARG A 32 9.07 -11.65 1.20
N THR A 33 7.87 -11.79 0.66
CA THR A 33 6.67 -11.20 1.24
C THR A 33 6.29 -11.85 2.57
N ILE A 34 6.08 -11.05 3.60
CA ILE A 34 5.46 -11.45 4.87
C ILE A 34 3.97 -11.18 4.82
N ILE A 35 3.60 -9.96 4.43
CA ILE A 35 2.21 -9.51 4.33
C ILE A 35 2.10 -8.45 3.24
N THR A 36 0.91 -8.31 2.66
CA THR A 36 0.59 -7.21 1.77
C THR A 36 -0.74 -6.58 2.17
N GLY A 37 -0.78 -5.25 2.20
CA GLY A 37 -2.01 -4.51 2.46
C GLY A 37 -2.94 -4.58 1.24
N ILE A 38 -4.25 -4.66 1.49
CA ILE A 38 -5.30 -4.59 0.47
C ILE A 38 -6.01 -3.24 0.60
N SER A 39 -6.02 -2.47 -0.47
CA SER A 39 -6.80 -1.24 -0.57
C SER A 39 -8.19 -1.55 -1.11
N VAL A 40 -9.18 -1.59 -0.23
CA VAL A 40 -10.56 -1.96 -0.58
C VAL A 40 -11.12 -1.13 -1.75
N GLY A 41 -10.82 0.16 -1.80
CA GLY A 41 -11.23 1.04 -2.90
C GLY A 41 -10.52 0.70 -4.21
N THR A 42 -9.19 0.82 -4.23
CA THR A 42 -8.38 0.66 -5.45
C THR A 42 -8.44 -0.77 -5.98
N ASP A 43 -8.18 -1.77 -5.12
CA ASP A 43 -8.20 -3.17 -5.54
C ASP A 43 -9.63 -3.64 -5.90
N GLY A 44 -10.64 -3.09 -5.19
CA GLY A 44 -12.05 -3.32 -5.54
C GLY A 44 -12.42 -2.78 -6.91
N TRP A 45 -11.84 -1.65 -7.35
CA TRP A 45 -12.03 -1.12 -8.70
C TRP A 45 -11.29 -1.96 -9.74
N TYR A 46 -10.09 -2.42 -9.41
CA TYR A 46 -9.35 -3.34 -10.30
C TYR A 46 -10.10 -4.64 -10.55
N ILE A 47 -10.60 -5.30 -9.50
CA ILE A 47 -11.33 -6.56 -9.67
C ILE A 47 -12.63 -6.38 -10.48
N LYS A 48 -13.27 -5.22 -10.36
CA LYS A 48 -14.47 -4.86 -11.13
C LYS A 48 -14.19 -4.38 -12.55
N GLY A 49 -12.93 -4.25 -12.95
CA GLY A 49 -12.55 -3.72 -14.26
C GLY A 49 -12.79 -2.22 -14.46
N LEU A 50 -12.99 -1.47 -13.37
CA LEU A 50 -13.36 -0.04 -13.41
C LEU A 50 -12.17 0.92 -13.30
N TYR A 51 -11.00 0.41 -12.96
CA TYR A 51 -9.80 1.25 -12.84
C TYR A 51 -9.33 1.73 -14.20
N LEU A 52 -8.80 2.95 -14.28
CA LEU A 52 -8.34 3.57 -15.52
C LEU A 52 -9.38 3.55 -16.66
N GLY A 53 -10.66 3.71 -16.34
CA GLY A 53 -11.72 3.70 -17.34
C GLY A 53 -11.92 2.34 -18.04
N GLY A 54 -11.59 1.25 -17.36
CA GLY A 54 -11.76 -0.11 -17.88
C GLY A 54 -10.65 -0.61 -18.80
N GLN A 55 -9.53 0.10 -18.91
CA GLN A 55 -8.39 -0.28 -19.77
C GLN A 55 -7.43 -1.30 -19.11
N ILE A 56 -7.97 -2.16 -18.25
CA ILE A 56 -7.18 -3.18 -17.58
C ILE A 56 -6.89 -4.34 -18.54
N ARG A 57 -5.61 -4.65 -18.70
CA ARG A 57 -5.18 -5.84 -19.44
C ARG A 57 -5.10 -7.03 -18.51
N TYR A 58 -5.83 -8.09 -18.81
CA TYR A 58 -5.79 -9.36 -18.09
C TYR A 58 -5.01 -10.41 -18.90
N PRO A 59 -4.36 -11.39 -18.26
CA PRO A 59 -4.18 -11.52 -16.80
C PRO A 59 -3.18 -10.51 -16.25
N THR A 60 -3.34 -10.14 -14.98
CA THR A 60 -2.44 -9.20 -14.31
C THR A 60 -2.34 -9.48 -12.80
N ILE A 61 -1.32 -8.93 -12.15
CA ILE A 61 -1.12 -9.01 -10.71
C ILE A 61 -1.07 -7.59 -10.17
N TYR A 62 -1.87 -7.31 -9.16
CA TYR A 62 -1.91 -6.01 -8.48
C TYR A 62 -1.19 -6.02 -7.13
N GLY A 63 -1.52 -5.03 -6.30
CA GLY A 63 -0.90 -4.80 -5.01
C GLY A 63 0.20 -3.74 -5.09
N TYR A 64 0.28 -2.92 -4.05
CA TYR A 64 1.25 -1.84 -3.95
C TYR A 64 1.69 -1.57 -2.50
N GLN A 65 1.54 -2.57 -1.63
CA GLN A 65 1.81 -2.44 -0.19
C GLN A 65 2.41 -3.74 0.34
N ARG A 66 3.65 -4.05 -0.09
CA ARG A 66 4.37 -5.23 0.39
C ARG A 66 5.18 -4.88 1.62
N VAL A 67 5.09 -5.72 2.63
CA VAL A 67 6.06 -5.83 3.71
C VAL A 67 6.76 -7.17 3.58
N GLY A 68 8.07 -7.18 3.65
CA GLY A 68 8.85 -8.41 3.48
C GLY A 68 10.22 -8.35 4.13
N LEU A 69 10.95 -9.43 3.95
CA LEU A 69 12.36 -9.55 4.33
C LEU A 69 13.23 -9.54 3.09
N VAL A 70 14.36 -8.88 3.18
CA VAL A 70 15.41 -8.90 2.17
C VAL A 70 16.09 -10.27 2.17
N GLU A 71 15.99 -11.01 1.05
CA GLU A 71 16.55 -12.36 0.89
C GLU A 71 17.83 -12.38 0.04
N GLU A 72 17.92 -11.53 -0.97
CA GLU A 72 19.11 -11.38 -1.80
C GLU A 72 19.29 -9.89 -2.17
N ILE A 73 20.54 -9.44 -2.28
CA ILE A 73 20.88 -8.08 -2.69
C ILE A 73 21.84 -8.09 -3.87
N GLY A 74 21.68 -7.16 -4.79
CA GLY A 74 22.59 -6.91 -5.89
C GLY A 74 23.92 -6.29 -5.42
N SER A 75 24.95 -6.43 -6.23
CA SER A 75 26.33 -6.03 -5.87
C SER A 75 26.54 -4.54 -5.63
N GLU A 76 25.62 -3.68 -6.10
CA GLU A 76 25.69 -2.22 -5.96
C GLU A 76 24.72 -1.68 -4.88
N VAL A 77 23.95 -2.56 -4.23
CA VAL A 77 23.00 -2.18 -3.19
C VAL A 77 23.73 -1.92 -1.87
N VAL A 78 23.58 -0.71 -1.33
CA VAL A 78 24.18 -0.29 -0.05
C VAL A 78 23.14 0.26 0.95
N THR A 79 21.86 0.31 0.57
CA THR A 79 20.81 0.96 1.35
C THR A 79 20.06 0.02 2.31
N VAL A 80 20.20 -1.28 2.11
CA VAL A 80 19.56 -2.33 2.93
C VAL A 80 20.51 -3.53 3.07
N ASN A 81 20.29 -4.36 4.10
CA ASN A 81 21.04 -5.57 4.37
C ASN A 81 20.16 -6.81 4.24
N LEU A 82 20.78 -7.99 4.13
CA LEU A 82 20.08 -9.27 4.21
C LEU A 82 19.34 -9.38 5.55
N GLY A 83 18.08 -9.82 5.49
CA GLY A 83 17.22 -9.97 6.66
C GLY A 83 16.53 -8.69 7.12
N ASP A 84 16.82 -7.53 6.53
CA ASP A 84 16.12 -6.30 6.88
C ASP A 84 14.61 -6.42 6.58
N ARG A 85 13.80 -5.90 7.48
CA ARG A 85 12.36 -5.71 7.24
C ARG A 85 12.13 -4.48 6.39
N VAL A 86 11.44 -4.64 5.27
CA VAL A 86 11.25 -3.57 4.30
C VAL A 86 9.80 -3.44 3.85
N PHE A 87 9.44 -2.19 3.53
CA PHE A 87 8.21 -1.85 2.81
C PHE A 87 8.54 -1.55 1.35
N VAL A 88 7.71 -2.08 0.44
CA VAL A 88 7.75 -1.76 -0.99
C VAL A 88 6.37 -1.25 -1.41
N GLY A 89 6.32 0.00 -1.85
CA GLY A 89 5.09 0.69 -2.24
C GLY A 89 4.60 0.34 -3.65
N THR A 90 4.35 1.35 -4.46
CA THR A 90 3.78 1.23 -5.81
C THR A 90 4.73 0.63 -6.86
N ALA A 91 5.94 0.27 -6.48
CA ALA A 91 6.91 -0.34 -7.38
C ALA A 91 6.46 -1.70 -7.91
N ARG A 92 6.73 -1.95 -9.18
CA ARG A 92 6.40 -3.22 -9.80
C ARG A 92 7.52 -4.25 -9.55
N THR A 93 7.09 -5.48 -9.30
CA THR A 93 7.98 -6.64 -9.26
C THR A 93 8.37 -7.02 -10.70
N ARG A 94 9.67 -7.17 -10.97
CA ARG A 94 10.14 -7.70 -12.24
C ARG A 94 9.84 -9.20 -12.34
N LEU A 95 9.38 -9.64 -13.52
CA LEU A 95 9.13 -11.05 -13.84
C LEU A 95 10.13 -11.54 -14.88
N GLU A 96 10.33 -12.85 -14.94
CA GLU A 96 11.11 -13.43 -16.03
C GLU A 96 10.42 -13.22 -17.39
N PRO A 97 11.19 -12.99 -18.46
CA PRO A 97 10.65 -12.82 -19.82
C PRO A 97 9.76 -13.99 -20.23
N GLY A 98 8.70 -13.69 -21.00
CA GLY A 98 7.76 -14.70 -21.49
C GLY A 98 6.66 -15.09 -20.50
N SER A 99 6.55 -14.39 -19.36
CA SER A 99 5.40 -14.56 -18.47
C SER A 99 4.10 -14.13 -19.16
N ARG A 100 3.04 -14.93 -18.97
CA ARG A 100 1.67 -14.56 -19.46
C ARG A 100 1.12 -13.27 -18.81
N ILE A 101 1.73 -12.84 -17.70
CA ILE A 101 1.37 -11.61 -16.98
C ILE A 101 2.05 -10.38 -17.60
N GLY A 102 3.07 -10.57 -18.46
CA GLY A 102 4.00 -9.53 -18.94
C GLY A 102 5.29 -9.50 -18.11
N ASP A 103 6.06 -8.43 -18.26
CA ASP A 103 7.42 -8.34 -17.67
C ASP A 103 7.44 -7.83 -16.24
N ALA A 104 6.29 -7.39 -15.72
CA ALA A 104 6.19 -6.85 -14.36
C ALA A 104 4.83 -7.11 -13.74
N ALA A 105 4.84 -7.30 -12.43
CA ALA A 105 3.68 -7.57 -11.59
C ALA A 105 3.56 -6.56 -10.44
N GLY A 106 2.38 -6.47 -9.84
CA GLY A 106 2.20 -5.80 -8.55
C GLY A 106 2.69 -6.66 -7.38
N ASN A 107 2.41 -6.24 -6.17
CA ASN A 107 2.99 -6.81 -4.95
C ASN A 107 2.27 -8.05 -4.40
N TYR A 108 1.23 -8.57 -5.08
CA TYR A 108 0.54 -9.80 -4.67
C TYR A 108 1.26 -11.06 -5.14
N THR A 109 2.55 -11.14 -4.84
CA THR A 109 3.44 -12.27 -5.10
C THR A 109 4.19 -12.66 -3.84
N GLY A 110 4.53 -13.94 -3.67
CA GLY A 110 5.27 -14.41 -2.50
C GLY A 110 6.71 -13.90 -2.43
N PHE A 111 7.31 -13.56 -3.60
CA PHE A 111 8.58 -12.85 -3.71
C PHE A 111 8.46 -11.71 -4.70
N GLY A 112 9.31 -10.70 -4.56
CA GLY A 112 9.41 -9.60 -5.51
C GLY A 112 10.83 -9.13 -5.70
N CYS A 113 11.21 -8.88 -6.95
CA CYS A 113 12.49 -8.28 -7.31
C CYS A 113 12.26 -6.82 -7.67
N HIS A 114 12.92 -5.91 -6.95
CA HIS A 114 12.71 -4.46 -7.06
C HIS A 114 14.04 -3.72 -7.04
N ASP A 115 14.10 -2.58 -7.71
CA ASP A 115 15.22 -1.65 -7.55
C ASP A 115 15.30 -1.17 -6.09
N ALA A 116 16.52 -1.07 -5.56
CA ALA A 116 16.76 -0.69 -4.17
C ALA A 116 16.24 0.71 -3.81
N SER A 117 16.15 1.61 -4.79
CA SER A 117 15.66 2.99 -4.59
C SER A 117 14.19 3.10 -4.16
N VAL A 118 13.40 2.03 -4.40
CA VAL A 118 11.97 2.01 -4.01
C VAL A 118 11.71 1.21 -2.73
N ILE A 119 12.76 0.76 -2.08
CA ILE A 119 12.68 -0.04 -0.85
C ILE A 119 12.89 0.87 0.36
N VAL A 120 12.00 0.77 1.34
CA VAL A 120 12.06 1.55 2.57
C VAL A 120 12.23 0.60 3.76
N ALA A 121 13.30 0.77 4.51
CA ALA A 121 13.50 0.03 5.75
C ALA A 121 12.38 0.38 6.76
N ILE A 122 11.83 -0.64 7.42
CA ILE A 122 10.79 -0.44 8.42
C ILE A 122 11.47 -0.16 9.76
N PRO A 123 11.15 0.97 10.41
CA PRO A 123 11.74 1.32 11.69
C PRO A 123 11.44 0.28 12.78
N ASP A 124 12.32 0.19 13.77
CA ASP A 124 12.06 -0.57 14.98
C ASP A 124 10.80 -0.05 15.68
N GLY A 125 10.00 -0.96 16.25
CA GLY A 125 8.74 -0.64 16.90
C GLY A 125 7.53 -0.56 15.99
N VAL A 126 7.71 -0.45 14.66
CA VAL A 126 6.60 -0.54 13.68
C VAL A 126 6.34 -2.00 13.33
N SER A 127 5.12 -2.46 13.54
CA SER A 127 4.71 -3.83 13.20
C SER A 127 4.56 -4.02 11.67
N ASN A 128 4.59 -5.28 11.22
CA ASN A 128 4.36 -5.58 9.80
C ASN A 128 2.96 -5.15 9.33
N ILE A 129 1.96 -5.21 10.22
CA ILE A 129 0.58 -4.81 9.90
C ILE A 129 0.53 -3.29 9.69
N GLU A 130 1.09 -2.50 10.60
CA GLU A 130 1.15 -1.04 10.46
C GLU A 130 1.92 -0.64 9.20
N ALA A 131 3.10 -1.21 8.98
CA ALA A 131 3.90 -0.94 7.80
C ALA A 131 3.16 -1.29 6.50
N SER A 132 2.33 -2.35 6.49
CA SER A 132 1.56 -2.74 5.30
C SER A 132 0.51 -1.71 4.87
N MET A 133 0.20 -0.74 5.73
CA MET A 133 -0.71 0.37 5.41
C MET A 133 0.02 1.61 4.87
N GLY A 134 1.35 1.56 4.74
CA GLY A 134 2.16 2.70 4.29
C GLY A 134 1.75 3.29 2.95
N GLY A 135 1.36 2.44 1.99
CA GLY A 135 0.93 2.91 0.67
C GLY A 135 -0.37 3.72 0.69
N VAL A 136 -1.37 3.28 1.44
CA VAL A 136 -2.63 4.04 1.58
C VAL A 136 -2.46 5.28 2.46
N THR A 137 -1.55 5.24 3.43
CA THR A 137 -1.24 6.38 4.31
C THR A 137 -0.55 7.52 3.54
N ALA A 138 0.16 7.23 2.45
CA ALA A 138 0.77 8.26 1.61
C ALA A 138 -0.25 9.28 1.09
N THR A 139 -1.48 8.87 0.78
CA THR A 139 -2.54 9.76 0.28
C THR A 139 -2.89 10.87 1.26
N PRO A 140 -3.27 10.58 2.52
CA PRO A 140 -3.57 11.64 3.49
C PRO A 140 -2.33 12.44 3.90
N VAL A 141 -1.12 11.88 3.83
CA VAL A 141 0.13 12.64 4.04
C VAL A 141 0.29 13.73 2.97
N VAL A 142 0.07 13.39 1.70
CA VAL A 142 0.08 14.38 0.60
C VAL A 142 -0.99 15.46 0.83
N GLY A 143 -2.22 15.07 1.19
CA GLY A 143 -3.30 16.00 1.50
C GLY A 143 -2.91 16.99 2.60
N ARG A 144 -2.40 16.48 3.73
CA ARG A 144 -1.91 17.31 4.84
C ARG A 144 -0.79 18.26 4.42
N ASN A 145 0.16 17.80 3.61
CA ASN A 145 1.29 18.62 3.18
C ASN A 145 0.87 19.73 2.21
N LEU A 146 -0.13 19.47 1.36
CA LEU A 146 -0.66 20.46 0.42
C LEU A 146 -1.50 21.52 1.10
N THR A 147 -2.26 21.16 2.13
CA THR A 147 -3.09 22.11 2.88
C THR A 147 -2.34 22.85 3.98
N ASP A 148 -1.26 22.24 4.48
CA ASP A 148 -0.37 22.72 5.54
C ASP A 148 -1.10 23.44 6.69
N PRO A 149 -2.02 22.77 7.40
CA PRO A 149 -2.84 23.40 8.42
C PRO A 149 -1.98 23.94 9.56
N GLN A 150 -2.29 25.14 10.00
CA GLN A 150 -1.63 25.77 11.14
C GLN A 150 -2.25 25.29 12.47
N GLN A 151 -1.51 25.42 13.55
CA GLN A 151 -1.99 25.05 14.88
C GLN A 151 -3.30 25.78 15.23
N GLY A 152 -4.31 25.03 15.64
CA GLY A 152 -5.63 25.54 16.01
C GLY A 152 -6.60 25.75 14.86
N GLU A 153 -6.15 25.62 13.60
CA GLU A 153 -7.06 25.68 12.44
C GLU A 153 -8.08 24.55 12.48
N LEU A 154 -9.30 24.85 12.01
CA LEU A 154 -10.39 23.92 11.98
C LEU A 154 -10.38 23.14 10.65
N VAL A 155 -10.28 21.82 10.74
CA VAL A 155 -10.29 20.91 9.57
C VAL A 155 -11.49 19.99 9.65
N LEU A 156 -12.31 19.99 8.58
CA LEU A 156 -13.43 19.05 8.42
C LEU A 156 -13.01 17.93 7.46
N ILE A 157 -13.17 16.67 7.92
CA ILE A 157 -12.86 15.47 7.14
C ILE A 157 -14.15 14.68 6.90
N LEU A 158 -14.58 14.61 5.65
CA LEU A 158 -15.77 13.87 5.23
C LEU A 158 -15.40 12.43 4.84
N GLY A 159 -16.09 11.46 5.45
CA GLY A 159 -15.83 10.04 5.28
C GLY A 159 -14.74 9.51 6.22
N GLN A 160 -15.13 8.59 7.10
CA GLN A 160 -14.24 7.99 8.09
C GLN A 160 -13.95 6.52 7.76
N GLY A 161 -13.69 6.24 6.48
CA GLY A 161 -13.00 5.03 6.03
C GLY A 161 -11.51 5.07 6.42
N MET A 162 -10.73 4.12 5.95
CA MET A 162 -9.30 4.01 6.27
C MET A 162 -8.53 5.32 6.01
N ILE A 163 -8.72 5.94 4.83
CA ILE A 163 -8.04 7.20 4.47
C ILE A 163 -8.48 8.34 5.40
N GLY A 164 -9.78 8.49 5.67
CA GLY A 164 -10.29 9.55 6.53
C GLY A 164 -9.82 9.42 7.98
N GLN A 165 -9.78 8.19 8.52
CA GLN A 165 -9.24 7.93 9.85
C GLN A 165 -7.74 8.29 9.96
N MET A 166 -6.95 7.96 8.94
CA MET A 166 -5.52 8.31 8.89
C MET A 166 -5.33 9.83 8.71
N ALA A 167 -6.12 10.45 7.84
CA ALA A 167 -6.11 11.90 7.68
C ALA A 167 -6.38 12.62 9.00
N ALA A 168 -7.42 12.23 9.72
CA ALA A 168 -7.80 12.84 10.99
C ALA A 168 -6.65 12.80 12.01
N GLN A 169 -5.94 11.68 12.13
CA GLN A 169 -4.76 11.56 12.99
C GLN A 169 -3.63 12.48 12.54
N LEU A 170 -3.32 12.53 11.24
CA LEU A 170 -2.25 13.35 10.68
C LEU A 170 -2.50 14.85 10.83
N TYR A 171 -3.74 15.29 10.66
CA TYR A 171 -4.12 16.69 10.87
C TYR A 171 -4.08 17.09 12.34
N ARG A 172 -4.54 16.19 13.21
CA ARG A 172 -4.45 16.41 14.66
C ARG A 172 -3.00 16.47 15.16
N ASP A 173 -2.12 15.62 14.62
CA ASP A 173 -0.68 15.64 14.93
C ASP A 173 -0.01 16.97 14.53
N LYS A 174 -0.51 17.63 13.50
CA LYS A 174 -0.11 19.00 13.12
C LYS A 174 -0.67 20.10 14.06
N GLY A 175 -1.52 19.74 15.01
CA GLY A 175 -2.15 20.68 15.94
C GLY A 175 -3.46 21.30 15.42
N ALA A 176 -4.01 20.83 14.33
CA ALA A 176 -5.34 21.25 13.87
C ALA A 176 -6.44 20.73 14.80
N ARG A 177 -7.56 21.47 14.87
CA ARG A 177 -8.81 21.00 15.48
C ARG A 177 -9.61 20.22 14.42
N VAL A 178 -9.87 18.94 14.68
CA VAL A 178 -10.41 18.02 13.68
C VAL A 178 -11.88 17.71 13.95
N ILE A 179 -12.72 18.06 12.98
CA ILE A 179 -14.11 17.59 12.90
C ILE A 179 -14.16 16.47 11.85
N THR A 180 -14.81 15.37 12.17
CA THR A 180 -15.02 14.26 11.25
C THR A 180 -16.49 13.99 11.06
N ALA A 181 -16.89 13.53 9.87
CA ALA A 181 -18.26 13.12 9.59
C ALA A 181 -18.28 11.81 8.78
N ASP A 182 -19.19 10.89 9.12
CA ASP A 182 -19.48 9.67 8.35
C ASP A 182 -20.95 9.27 8.58
N ILE A 183 -21.52 8.55 7.62
CA ILE A 183 -22.88 7.99 7.73
C ILE A 183 -22.94 6.72 8.58
N LEU A 184 -21.81 6.05 8.81
CA LEU A 184 -21.71 4.81 9.56
C LEU A 184 -21.31 5.07 11.01
N ALA A 185 -22.21 4.80 11.94
CA ALA A 185 -22.04 5.07 13.36
C ALA A 185 -20.77 4.40 13.97
N ASN A 186 -20.42 3.17 13.52
CA ASN A 186 -19.22 2.49 13.98
C ASN A 186 -17.92 3.24 13.59
N ARG A 187 -17.87 3.87 12.41
CA ARG A 187 -16.73 4.68 11.97
C ARG A 187 -16.64 6.00 12.73
N VAL A 188 -17.77 6.63 12.99
CA VAL A 188 -17.87 7.83 13.84
C VAL A 188 -17.31 7.52 15.24
N ALA A 189 -17.73 6.39 15.84
CA ALA A 189 -17.25 6.00 17.15
C ALA A 189 -15.73 5.76 17.22
N ILE A 190 -15.15 5.18 16.15
CA ILE A 190 -13.68 5.02 16.05
C ILE A 190 -13.01 6.40 15.98
N SER A 191 -13.49 7.28 15.10
CA SER A 191 -12.95 8.62 14.92
C SER A 191 -13.00 9.44 16.23
N GLN A 192 -14.13 9.42 16.92
CA GLN A 192 -14.29 10.08 18.22
C GLN A 192 -13.28 9.60 19.26
N LYS A 193 -12.94 8.31 19.22
CA LYS A 193 -12.01 7.71 20.19
C LYS A 193 -10.56 8.06 19.92
N ILE A 194 -10.15 8.15 18.65
CA ILE A 194 -8.72 8.17 18.28
C ILE A 194 -8.22 9.46 17.66
N SER A 195 -9.06 10.24 16.98
CA SER A 195 -8.54 11.29 16.11
C SER A 195 -9.37 12.57 16.01
N ALA A 196 -10.65 12.57 16.34
CA ALA A 196 -11.50 13.73 16.19
C ALA A 196 -11.71 14.49 17.51
N ASP A 197 -11.72 15.82 17.46
CA ASP A 197 -12.25 16.64 18.53
C ASP A 197 -13.78 16.59 18.56
N ILE A 198 -14.39 16.52 17.37
CA ILE A 198 -15.83 16.34 17.18
C ILE A 198 -16.05 15.31 16.07
N ALA A 199 -16.86 14.28 16.33
CA ALA A 199 -17.26 13.30 15.33
C ALA A 199 -18.80 13.33 15.13
N ILE A 200 -19.22 13.45 13.88
CA ILE A 200 -20.62 13.68 13.50
C ILE A 200 -21.13 12.47 12.72
N ASN A 201 -22.25 11.90 13.14
CA ASN A 201 -23.02 11.01 12.29
C ASN A 201 -23.92 11.87 11.37
N SER A 202 -23.68 11.77 10.07
CA SER A 202 -24.35 12.55 9.03
C SER A 202 -25.43 11.75 8.26
N SER A 203 -25.88 10.60 8.82
CA SER A 203 -26.97 9.80 8.26
C SER A 203 -28.32 10.46 8.40
#